data_9536338c6a7a7831022bbef5c89e8e22
#
_entry.id   9536338c6a7a7831022bbef5c89e8e22
#
_cell.length_a   1.000
_cell.length_b   1.000
_cell.length_c   1.000
_cell.angle_alpha   90.00
_cell.angle_beta   90.00
_cell.angle_gamma   90.00
#
_symmetry.space_group_name_H-M   'P 1'
#
loop_
_entity.id
_entity.type
_entity.pdbx_description
1 polymer ?
#
loop_
_entity_poly.entity_id
_entity_poly.type
_entity_poly.pdbx_seq_one_letter_code
_entity_poly.pdbx_strand_id
1 'polypeptide(L)'
;MLPPLSSIKIVVPDHVVSREVDGMTVLLDVDSGRSFSFDEVGTRAWVALTESTTASGAVEQLLEEYTAPAAVIERDLIALIERLSAINLLNIEHC
;
A
#
# COMPACT_ATOMS: atom_id res chain seq x y z
N MET A 1 -1.06 -14.05 -10.64
CA MET A 1 -1.39 -14.46 -9.26
C MET A 1 -0.27 -14.04 -8.31
N LEU A 2 -0.62 -13.36 -7.24
CA LEU A 2 0.37 -12.96 -6.25
C LEU A 2 0.77 -14.15 -5.36
N PRO A 3 2.02 -14.18 -4.88
CA PRO A 3 2.44 -15.18 -3.90
C PRO A 3 1.72 -14.97 -2.56
N PRO A 4 1.88 -15.89 -1.59
CA PRO A 4 1.32 -15.71 -0.26
C PRO A 4 1.73 -14.37 0.34
N LEU A 5 0.84 -13.74 1.08
CA LEU A 5 1.07 -12.40 1.65
C LEU A 5 2.34 -12.35 2.53
N SER A 6 2.66 -13.43 3.20
CA SER A 6 3.86 -13.50 4.06
C SER A 6 5.17 -13.42 3.28
N SER A 7 5.14 -13.70 1.97
CA SER A 7 6.33 -13.63 1.12
C SER A 7 6.37 -12.38 0.24
N ILE A 8 5.42 -11.47 0.40
CA ILE A 8 5.39 -10.22 -0.34
C ILE A 8 6.01 -9.11 0.52
N LYS A 9 7.11 -8.56 0.03
CA LYS A 9 7.75 -7.40 0.65
C LYS A 9 7.46 -6.17 -0.19
N ILE A 10 7.12 -5.08 0.46
CA ILE A 10 6.75 -3.82 -0.18
C ILE A 10 7.93 -2.86 -0.16
N VAL A 11 8.27 -2.33 -1.33
CA VAL A 11 9.34 -1.34 -1.47
C VAL A 11 8.80 -0.14 -2.23
N VAL A 12 8.99 1.05 -1.66
CA VAL A 12 8.62 2.30 -2.33
C VAL A 12 9.80 2.73 -3.20
N PRO A 13 9.62 2.89 -4.52
CA PRO A 13 10.71 3.31 -5.41
C PRO A 13 11.20 4.73 -5.06
N ASP A 14 12.47 5.01 -5.37
CA ASP A 14 13.08 6.31 -5.08
C ASP A 14 12.41 7.46 -5.80
N HIS A 15 11.76 7.21 -6.95
CA HIS A 15 11.07 8.25 -7.71
C HIS A 15 9.68 8.59 -7.15
N VAL A 16 9.27 7.96 -6.07
CA VAL A 16 7.97 8.19 -5.45
C VAL A 16 8.15 8.94 -4.13
N VAL A 17 7.49 10.08 -4.03
CA VAL A 17 7.47 10.90 -2.82
C VAL A 17 6.05 10.87 -2.27
N SER A 18 5.91 10.58 -0.98
CA SER A 18 4.61 10.60 -0.33
C SER A 18 4.50 11.80 0.59
N ARG A 19 3.33 12.40 0.63
CA ARG A 19 3.05 13.54 1.51
C ARG A 19 1.64 13.40 2.07
N GLU A 20 1.50 13.68 3.35
CA GLU A 20 0.20 13.66 4.02
C GLU A 20 -0.35 15.07 4.11
N VAL A 21 -1.59 15.26 3.64
CA VAL A 21 -2.30 16.54 3.67
C VAL A 21 -3.69 16.29 4.22
N ASP A 22 -4.00 16.87 5.38
CA ASP A 22 -5.31 16.75 6.04
C ASP A 22 -5.75 15.28 6.24
N GLY A 23 -4.83 14.42 6.63
CA GLY A 23 -5.12 13.01 6.89
C GLY A 23 -5.22 12.14 5.64
N MET A 24 -4.97 12.72 4.46
CA MET A 24 -4.96 11.99 3.20
C MET A 24 -3.55 11.97 2.63
N THR A 25 -3.22 10.90 1.93
CA THR A 25 -1.88 10.75 1.33
C THR A 25 -1.91 11.12 -0.14
N VAL A 26 -0.91 11.88 -0.55
CA VAL A 26 -0.65 12.18 -1.97
C VAL A 26 0.69 11.57 -2.33
N LEU A 27 0.71 10.75 -3.37
CA LEU A 27 1.94 10.20 -3.93
C LEU A 27 2.29 11.00 -5.18
N LEU A 28 3.56 11.39 -5.28
CA LEU A 28 4.08 12.09 -6.46
C LEU A 28 5.16 11.24 -7.10
N ASP A 29 4.98 10.95 -8.39
CA ASP A 29 6.01 10.34 -9.21
C ASP A 29 6.83 11.49 -9.82
N VAL A 30 8.04 11.69 -9.29
CA VAL A 30 8.87 12.83 -9.72
C VAL A 30 9.41 12.69 -11.14
N ASP A 31 9.45 11.47 -11.67
CA ASP A 31 9.93 11.22 -13.03
C ASP A 31 8.87 11.59 -14.08
N SER A 32 7.62 11.28 -13.83
CA SER A 32 6.53 11.56 -14.77
C SER A 32 5.76 12.84 -14.43
N GLY A 33 5.88 13.32 -13.20
CA GLY A 33 5.10 14.46 -12.71
C GLY A 33 3.66 14.09 -12.35
N ARG A 34 3.30 12.82 -12.39
CA ARG A 34 1.95 12.38 -12.04
C ARG A 34 1.79 12.31 -10.53
N SER A 35 0.58 12.64 -10.07
CA SER A 35 0.23 12.50 -8.68
C SER A 35 -0.95 11.54 -8.52
N PHE A 36 -1.01 10.92 -7.34
CA PHE A 36 -2.05 9.98 -7.01
C PHE A 36 -2.47 10.24 -5.57
N SER A 37 -3.77 10.45 -5.34
CA SER A 37 -4.29 10.76 -4.01
C SER A 37 -5.09 9.60 -3.45
N PHE A 38 -4.94 9.35 -2.16
CA PHE A 38 -5.75 8.39 -1.43
C PHE A 38 -6.74 9.12 -0.54
N ASP A 39 -7.92 8.53 -0.37
CA ASP A 39 -8.85 8.95 0.66
C ASP A 39 -8.34 8.46 2.04
N GLU A 40 -9.13 8.66 3.08
CA GLU A 40 -8.74 8.28 4.43
C GLU A 40 -8.45 6.78 4.56
N VAL A 41 -9.29 5.93 3.95
CA VAL A 41 -9.11 4.48 3.99
C VAL A 41 -7.86 4.06 3.23
N GLY A 42 -7.65 4.60 2.03
CA GLY A 42 -6.45 4.32 1.23
C GLY A 42 -5.19 4.79 1.92
N THR A 43 -5.25 5.93 2.61
CA THR A 43 -4.12 6.44 3.39
C THR A 43 -3.72 5.48 4.50
N ARG A 44 -4.71 4.92 5.21
CA ARG A 44 -4.44 3.94 6.27
C ARG A 44 -3.79 2.69 5.71
N ALA A 45 -4.27 2.22 4.56
CA ALA A 45 -3.68 1.06 3.89
C ALA A 45 -2.24 1.33 3.47
N TRP A 46 -1.97 2.51 2.90
CA TRP A 46 -0.63 2.91 2.49
C TRP A 46 0.33 2.98 3.68
N VAL A 47 -0.11 3.60 4.79
CA VAL A 47 0.69 3.70 6.01
C VAL A 47 1.01 2.30 6.55
N ALA A 48 0.02 1.41 6.58
CA ALA A 48 0.22 0.04 7.05
C ALA A 48 1.25 -0.70 6.18
N LEU A 49 1.17 -0.56 4.85
CA LEU A 49 2.11 -1.18 3.93
C LEU A 49 3.53 -0.68 4.12
N THR A 50 3.71 0.63 4.28
CA THR A 50 5.04 1.22 4.39
C THR A 50 5.66 0.99 5.75
N GLU A 51 4.88 0.97 6.82
CA GLU A 51 5.38 0.72 8.16
C GLU A 51 5.72 -0.75 8.40
N SER A 52 4.87 -1.65 7.88
CA SER A 52 5.05 -3.09 8.09
C SER A 52 6.07 -3.72 7.16
N THR A 53 6.29 -3.13 6.00
CA THR A 53 7.16 -3.61 4.92
C THR A 53 6.76 -4.96 4.30
N THR A 54 5.81 -5.67 4.89
CA THR A 54 5.24 -6.90 4.32
C THR A 54 3.73 -6.77 4.21
N ALA A 55 3.14 -7.46 3.24
CA ALA A 55 1.69 -7.42 3.06
C ALA A 55 0.95 -8.06 4.23
N SER A 56 1.47 -9.16 4.79
CA SER A 56 0.84 -9.82 5.93
C SER A 56 0.86 -8.94 7.18
N GLY A 57 1.98 -8.24 7.43
CA GLY A 57 2.07 -7.30 8.55
C GLY A 57 1.09 -6.16 8.40
N ALA A 58 0.90 -5.65 7.18
CA ALA A 58 -0.07 -4.61 6.91
C ALA A 58 -1.51 -5.07 7.19
N VAL A 59 -1.85 -6.30 6.81
CA VAL A 59 -3.16 -6.88 7.12
C VAL A 59 -3.39 -6.93 8.63
N GLU A 60 -2.40 -7.42 9.39
CA GLU A 60 -2.51 -7.48 10.85
C GLU A 60 -2.71 -6.11 11.47
N GLN A 61 -1.99 -5.10 10.99
CA GLN A 61 -2.13 -3.74 11.47
C GLN A 61 -3.53 -3.18 11.17
N LEU A 62 -4.05 -3.42 9.98
CA LEU A 62 -5.38 -2.95 9.60
C LEU A 62 -6.48 -3.68 10.37
N LEU A 63 -6.27 -4.95 10.72
CA LEU A 63 -7.23 -5.70 11.55
C LEU A 63 -7.39 -5.10 12.94
N GLU A 64 -6.36 -4.44 13.46
CA GLU A 64 -6.44 -3.75 14.73
C GLU A 64 -7.24 -2.44 14.65
N GLU A 65 -7.26 -1.83 13.47
CA GLU A 65 -7.93 -0.53 13.26
C GLU A 65 -9.38 -0.67 12.78
N TYR A 66 -9.68 -1.75 12.06
CA TYR A 66 -10.99 -1.95 11.44
C TYR A 66 -11.63 -3.25 11.91
N THR A 67 -12.96 -3.25 11.98
CA THR A 67 -13.74 -4.44 12.38
C THR A 67 -14.16 -5.29 11.19
N ALA A 68 -13.58 -5.08 10.02
CA ALA A 68 -13.88 -5.86 8.82
C ALA A 68 -13.30 -7.28 8.91
N PRO A 69 -13.90 -8.27 8.23
CA PRO A 69 -13.30 -9.61 8.15
C PRO A 69 -11.91 -9.58 7.49
N ALA A 70 -11.02 -10.44 7.97
CA ALA A 70 -9.66 -10.52 7.43
C ALA A 70 -9.63 -10.72 5.92
N ALA A 71 -10.52 -11.58 5.40
CA ALA A 71 -10.58 -11.85 3.96
C ALA A 71 -10.90 -10.61 3.13
N VAL A 72 -11.73 -9.71 3.65
CA VAL A 72 -12.07 -8.45 2.98
C VAL A 72 -10.86 -7.52 2.96
N ILE A 73 -10.17 -7.39 4.09
CA ILE A 73 -8.99 -6.54 4.20
C ILE A 73 -7.89 -7.06 3.27
N GLU A 74 -7.65 -8.38 3.26
CA GLU A 74 -6.65 -8.98 2.38
C GLU A 74 -6.96 -8.73 0.91
N ARG A 75 -8.20 -8.92 0.50
CA ARG A 75 -8.63 -8.70 -0.87
C ARG A 75 -8.42 -7.25 -1.30
N ASP A 76 -8.83 -6.30 -0.47
CA ASP A 76 -8.74 -4.89 -0.79
C ASP A 76 -7.28 -4.43 -0.81
N LEU A 77 -6.46 -4.95 0.10
CA LEU A 77 -5.05 -4.62 0.15
C LEU A 77 -4.29 -5.17 -1.06
N ILE A 78 -4.59 -6.40 -1.46
CA ILE A 78 -3.99 -7.00 -2.66
C ILE A 78 -4.37 -6.18 -3.90
N ALA A 79 -5.62 -5.76 -4.01
CA ALA A 79 -6.06 -4.94 -5.13
C ALA A 79 -5.29 -3.62 -5.18
N LEU A 80 -5.05 -3.00 -4.04
CA LEU A 80 -4.28 -1.77 -3.96
C LEU A 80 -2.81 -2.00 -4.37
N ILE A 81 -2.20 -3.06 -3.88
CA ILE A 81 -0.82 -3.42 -4.22
C ILE A 81 -0.68 -3.62 -5.73
N GLU A 82 -1.59 -4.39 -6.33
CA GLU A 82 -1.55 -4.66 -7.77
C GLU A 82 -1.72 -3.38 -8.58
N ARG A 83 -2.64 -2.52 -8.16
CA ARG A 83 -2.91 -1.25 -8.83
C ARG A 83 -1.70 -0.31 -8.78
N LEU A 84 -1.09 -0.16 -7.62
CA LEU A 84 0.08 0.71 -7.46
C LEU A 84 1.31 0.14 -8.16
N SER A 85 1.47 -1.18 -8.14
CA SER A 85 2.56 -1.84 -8.84
C SER A 85 2.44 -1.67 -10.35
N ALA A 86 1.23 -1.73 -10.89
CA ALA A 86 0.97 -1.57 -12.31
C ALA A 86 1.34 -0.18 -12.84
N ILE A 87 1.26 0.85 -11.99
CA ILE A 87 1.60 2.22 -12.37
C ILE A 87 2.95 2.67 -11.82
N ASN A 88 3.77 1.73 -11.36
CA ASN A 88 5.15 1.95 -10.87
C ASN A 88 5.27 2.86 -9.65
N LEU A 89 4.24 2.90 -8.82
CA LEU A 89 4.30 3.63 -7.56
C LEU A 89 4.69 2.75 -6.37
N LEU A 90 4.83 1.45 -6.61
CA LEU A 90 5.18 0.49 -5.58
C LEU A 90 5.87 -0.69 -6.24
N ASN A 91 6.91 -1.22 -5.59
CA ASN A 91 7.58 -2.45 -6.03
C ASN A 91 7.27 -3.58 -5.06
N ILE A 92 7.12 -4.76 -5.61
CA ILE A 92 6.90 -5.98 -4.83
C ILE A 92 8.15 -6.84 -4.95
N GLU A 93 8.69 -7.25 -3.82
CA GLU A 93 9.80 -8.19 -3.76
C GLU A 93 9.31 -9.48 -3.11
N HIS A 94 9.90 -10.59 -3.53
CA HIS A 94 9.60 -11.89 -2.95
C HIS A 94 10.69 -12.23 -1.94
N CYS A 95 10.28 -12.66 -0.76
CA CYS A 95 11.19 -13.11 0.28
C CYS A 95 11.64 -14.54 0.04
#